data_7fd72b26b3bac57905267358b46b83e6
#
_entry.id   7fd72b26b3bac57905267358b46b83e6
#
_cell.length_a   1.000
_cell.length_b   1.000
_cell.length_c   1.000
_cell.angle_alpha   90.00
_cell.angle_beta   90.00
_cell.angle_gamma   90.00
#
_symmetry.space_group_name_H-M   'P 1'
#
loop_
_entity.id
_entity.type
_entity.pdbx_description
1 polymer ?
#
loop_
_entity_poly.entity_id
_entity_poly.type
_entity_poly.pdbx_seq_one_letter_code
_entity_poly.pdbx_strand_id
1 'polypeptide(L)'
;MKKIFLMGWLLLAASTRLLAYEINWVNKPDQIMPEARQHLTFNVGSAGVSLENIAGQVMQMVVVDQSLDTYMHYFPVQGADGNFSQDIVFPNEGQYLFFFYFQPKSGTPVTLRSTLDVGEVTDWFATVSMYFDTEQFTDDDMKVAFTVVPKDIKEKTETQVTFAFIDGQSGQPVKDLQGYLQAAGELVMINAAGKIYKQVPSVERMPEVVDPKKANKIFFGPWVNFQVSFPEKGIYKLWGEFRHRNKMIIVPFMVWVK
;
A
#
# COMPACT_ATOMS: atom_id res chain seq x y z
N MET A 1 5.37 30.22 66.44
CA MET A 1 4.79 30.61 65.13
C MET A 1 5.59 29.98 64.01
N LYS A 2 5.08 28.87 63.45
CA LYS A 2 5.75 28.18 62.32
C LYS A 2 5.02 28.59 61.03
N LYS A 3 5.75 29.26 60.09
CA LYS A 3 5.24 29.61 58.76
C LYS A 3 5.40 28.40 57.84
N ILE A 4 4.29 27.86 57.37
CA ILE A 4 4.24 26.82 56.36
C ILE A 4 4.27 27.52 54.98
N PHE A 5 5.34 27.28 54.22
CA PHE A 5 5.42 27.68 52.80
C PHE A 5 4.76 26.61 51.93
N LEU A 6 3.61 26.95 51.35
CA LEU A 6 2.95 26.13 50.35
C LEU A 6 3.61 26.44 49.00
N MET A 7 4.39 25.48 48.50
CA MET A 7 5.00 25.54 47.16
C MET A 7 4.01 24.91 46.16
N GLY A 8 3.29 25.78 45.46
CA GLY A 8 2.36 25.35 44.40
C GLY A 8 3.13 24.85 43.20
N TRP A 9 2.97 23.58 42.86
CA TRP A 9 3.44 22.99 41.60
C TRP A 9 2.44 23.36 40.49
N LEU A 10 2.87 24.24 39.59
CA LEU A 10 2.16 24.53 38.36
C LEU A 10 2.43 23.36 37.39
N LEU A 11 1.50 22.43 37.29
CA LEU A 11 1.51 21.41 36.22
C LEU A 11 1.22 22.11 34.90
N LEU A 12 2.26 22.36 34.10
CA LEU A 12 2.13 22.73 32.71
C LEU A 12 1.66 21.48 31.96
N ALA A 13 0.37 21.36 31.71
CA ALA A 13 -0.17 20.39 30.78
C ALA A 13 0.24 20.80 29.35
N ALA A 14 1.32 20.23 28.85
CA ALA A 14 1.64 20.32 27.43
C ALA A 14 0.56 19.56 26.67
N SER A 15 -0.42 20.28 26.13
CA SER A 15 -1.38 19.75 25.18
C SER A 15 -0.64 19.42 23.90
N THR A 16 -0.24 18.16 23.74
CA THR A 16 0.18 17.62 22.44
C THR A 16 -1.03 17.71 21.51
N ARG A 17 -1.05 18.72 20.65
CA ARG A 17 -2.00 18.76 19.55
C ARG A 17 -1.69 17.54 18.68
N LEU A 18 -2.56 16.55 18.74
CA LEU A 18 -2.58 15.46 17.76
C LEU A 18 -2.85 16.15 16.42
N LEU A 19 -1.84 16.25 15.56
CA LEU A 19 -2.03 16.73 14.19
C LEU A 19 -2.87 15.67 13.48
N ALA A 20 -4.13 15.97 13.30
CA ALA A 20 -4.99 15.13 12.47
C ALA A 20 -4.60 15.39 11.01
N TYR A 21 -4.01 14.39 10.37
CA TYR A 21 -3.75 14.42 8.93
C TYR A 21 -5.05 14.11 8.17
N GLU A 22 -5.28 14.83 7.09
CA GLU A 22 -6.42 14.60 6.19
C GLU A 22 -5.99 14.85 4.74
N ILE A 23 -6.69 14.27 3.79
CA ILE A 23 -6.50 14.53 2.37
C ILE A 23 -7.48 15.63 1.94
N ASN A 24 -6.93 16.73 1.45
CA ASN A 24 -7.69 17.82 0.86
C ASN A 24 -7.47 17.85 -0.65
N TRP A 25 -8.51 17.59 -1.42
CA TRP A 25 -8.47 17.71 -2.87
C TRP A 25 -8.38 19.18 -3.26
N VAL A 26 -7.28 19.58 -3.90
CA VAL A 26 -7.04 20.96 -4.37
C VAL A 26 -7.63 21.15 -5.76
N ASN A 27 -7.42 20.18 -6.65
CA ASN A 27 -8.02 20.12 -7.96
C ASN A 27 -8.58 18.72 -8.19
N LYS A 28 -9.89 18.65 -8.33
CA LYS A 28 -10.65 17.46 -8.68
C LYS A 28 -11.70 17.88 -9.70
N PRO A 29 -11.78 17.25 -10.87
CA PRO A 29 -12.86 17.53 -11.81
C PRO A 29 -14.24 17.34 -11.16
N ASP A 30 -15.20 18.17 -11.50
CA ASP A 30 -16.59 18.05 -11.01
C ASP A 30 -17.19 16.70 -11.43
N GLN A 31 -16.81 16.21 -12.61
CA GLN A 31 -17.18 14.91 -13.11
C GLN A 31 -15.93 14.17 -13.57
N ILE A 32 -15.71 13.01 -12.99
CA ILE A 32 -14.62 12.10 -13.35
C ILE A 32 -15.20 11.03 -14.26
N MET A 33 -14.64 10.90 -15.47
CA MET A 33 -15.09 9.92 -16.46
C MET A 33 -14.14 8.75 -16.52
N PRO A 34 -14.63 7.51 -16.71
CA PRO A 34 -13.78 6.36 -16.96
C PRO A 34 -13.02 6.51 -18.29
N GLU A 35 -11.94 5.77 -18.44
CA GLU A 35 -11.07 5.72 -19.62
C GLU A 35 -10.42 7.06 -20.02
N ALA A 36 -10.74 8.15 -19.34
CA ALA A 36 -10.16 9.46 -19.55
C ALA A 36 -9.06 9.74 -18.52
N ARG A 37 -7.96 10.37 -18.98
CA ARG A 37 -6.89 10.80 -18.07
C ARG A 37 -7.40 11.93 -17.18
N GLN A 38 -7.31 11.73 -15.88
CA GLN A 38 -7.64 12.70 -14.85
C GLN A 38 -6.37 13.19 -14.18
N HIS A 39 -6.20 14.50 -14.07
CA HIS A 39 -5.12 15.10 -13.28
C HIS A 39 -5.66 15.49 -11.91
N LEU A 40 -5.28 14.74 -10.88
CA LEU A 40 -5.72 14.98 -9.51
C LEU A 40 -4.62 15.68 -8.73
N THR A 41 -5.00 16.73 -7.99
CA THR A 41 -4.10 17.45 -7.09
C THR A 41 -4.69 17.49 -5.69
N PHE A 42 -3.87 17.20 -4.68
CA PHE A 42 -4.28 17.15 -3.28
C PHE A 42 -3.14 17.57 -2.35
N ASN A 43 -3.46 17.87 -1.10
CA ASN A 43 -2.47 18.05 -0.03
C ASN A 43 -2.81 17.23 1.20
N VAL A 44 -1.83 17.14 2.11
CA VAL A 44 -1.96 16.43 3.39
C VAL A 44 -2.02 17.44 4.51
N GLY A 45 -3.19 17.62 5.11
CA GLY A 45 -3.41 18.47 6.28
C GLY A 45 -3.18 19.96 6.03
N SER A 46 -2.94 20.68 7.09
CA SER A 46 -2.53 22.09 7.02
C SER A 46 -1.11 22.23 6.46
N ALA A 47 -0.87 23.25 5.65
CA ALA A 47 0.40 23.51 4.96
C ALA A 47 1.63 23.32 5.87
N GLY A 48 2.63 22.60 5.37
CA GLY A 48 3.95 22.50 6.00
C GLY A 48 4.32 21.15 6.63
N VAL A 49 3.57 20.10 6.38
CA VAL A 49 3.98 18.76 6.83
C VAL A 49 5.21 18.31 6.02
N SER A 50 6.35 18.17 6.71
CA SER A 50 7.54 17.56 6.10
C SER A 50 7.43 16.05 6.17
N LEU A 51 7.56 15.40 5.02
CA LEU A 51 7.50 13.94 4.89
C LEU A 51 8.91 13.35 4.74
N GLU A 52 9.07 12.11 5.20
CA GLU A 52 10.28 11.32 4.95
C GLU A 52 10.30 10.84 3.49
N ASN A 53 11.51 10.78 2.95
CA ASN A 53 11.72 10.14 1.66
C ASN A 53 12.14 8.68 1.90
N ILE A 54 11.28 7.74 1.56
CA ILE A 54 11.53 6.31 1.70
C ILE A 54 11.72 5.72 0.30
N ALA A 55 12.89 5.16 0.02
CA ALA A 55 13.23 4.57 -1.27
C ALA A 55 13.03 5.50 -2.49
N GLY A 56 13.26 6.80 -2.30
CA GLY A 56 13.04 7.81 -3.36
C GLY A 56 11.61 8.32 -3.45
N GLN A 57 10.70 7.85 -2.59
CA GLN A 57 9.28 8.21 -2.60
C GLN A 57 8.89 8.89 -1.27
N VAL A 58 8.13 9.96 -1.35
CA VAL A 58 7.61 10.66 -0.16
C VAL A 58 6.20 10.21 0.19
N MET A 59 5.49 9.65 -0.78
CA MET A 59 4.13 9.14 -0.61
C MET A 59 3.88 7.97 -1.56
N GLN A 60 3.10 7.03 -1.09
CA GLN A 60 2.52 5.95 -1.88
C GLN A 60 1.00 6.12 -1.89
N MET A 61 0.37 5.89 -3.03
CA MET A 61 -1.07 5.99 -3.19
C MET A 61 -1.60 4.75 -3.88
N VAL A 62 -2.33 3.93 -3.15
CA VAL A 62 -3.02 2.77 -3.70
C VAL A 62 -4.47 3.14 -3.96
N VAL A 63 -4.94 2.81 -5.15
CA VAL A 63 -6.31 3.04 -5.59
C VAL A 63 -6.93 1.72 -6.01
N VAL A 64 -8.10 1.42 -5.45
CA VAL A 64 -8.87 0.21 -5.78
C VAL A 64 -10.32 0.60 -6.03
N ASP A 65 -11.01 -0.14 -6.86
CA ASP A 65 -12.46 -0.03 -6.96
C ASP A 65 -13.14 -0.72 -5.76
N GLN A 66 -14.42 -0.50 -5.58
CA GLN A 66 -15.18 -1.05 -4.47
C GLN A 66 -15.25 -2.59 -4.48
N SER A 67 -15.14 -3.22 -5.67
CA SER A 67 -15.10 -4.69 -5.81
C SER A 67 -13.71 -5.28 -5.51
N LEU A 68 -12.68 -4.44 -5.38
CA LEU A 68 -11.28 -4.81 -5.23
C LEU A 68 -10.73 -5.59 -6.46
N ASP A 69 -11.33 -5.44 -7.64
CA ASP A 69 -10.85 -6.07 -8.88
C ASP A 69 -9.84 -5.18 -9.60
N THR A 70 -10.04 -3.87 -9.53
CA THR A 70 -9.07 -2.88 -10.01
C THR A 70 -8.06 -2.56 -8.92
N TYR A 71 -6.79 -2.61 -9.26
CA TYR A 71 -5.70 -2.23 -8.36
C TYR A 71 -4.69 -1.35 -9.10
N MET A 72 -4.39 -0.20 -8.54
CA MET A 72 -3.42 0.75 -9.07
C MET A 72 -2.54 1.27 -7.93
N HIS A 73 -1.22 1.27 -8.12
CA HIS A 73 -0.27 1.79 -7.15
C HIS A 73 0.54 2.93 -7.79
N TYR A 74 0.50 4.10 -7.18
CA TYR A 74 1.11 5.32 -7.66
C TYR A 74 2.05 5.93 -6.62
N PHE A 75 2.96 6.76 -7.12
CA PHE A 75 3.87 7.58 -6.32
C PHE A 75 3.63 9.05 -6.70
N PRO A 76 2.67 9.74 -6.06
CA PRO A 76 2.33 11.12 -6.39
C PRO A 76 3.54 12.05 -6.29
N VAL A 77 3.64 12.97 -7.23
CA VAL A 77 4.75 13.93 -7.30
C VAL A 77 4.42 15.15 -6.44
N GLN A 78 5.33 15.50 -5.51
CA GLN A 78 5.19 16.72 -4.71
C GLN A 78 5.72 17.93 -5.47
N GLY A 79 4.86 18.94 -5.67
CA GLY A 79 5.20 20.21 -6.25
C GLY A 79 5.92 21.15 -5.27
N ALA A 80 6.48 22.24 -5.78
CA ALA A 80 7.12 23.26 -4.97
C ALA A 80 6.15 23.99 -4.01
N ASP A 81 4.87 23.97 -4.31
CA ASP A 81 3.77 24.50 -3.50
C ASP A 81 3.36 23.56 -2.34
N GLY A 82 3.99 22.38 -2.26
CA GLY A 82 3.70 21.37 -1.26
C GLY A 82 2.52 20.47 -1.60
N ASN A 83 1.80 20.71 -2.68
CA ASN A 83 0.74 19.85 -3.16
C ASN A 83 1.32 18.62 -3.84
N PHE A 84 0.54 17.53 -3.85
CA PHE A 84 0.82 16.33 -4.59
C PHE A 84 -0.05 16.27 -5.84
N SER A 85 0.49 15.74 -6.93
CA SER A 85 -0.25 15.53 -8.16
C SER A 85 -0.04 14.11 -8.71
N GLN A 86 -1.09 13.59 -9.34
CA GLN A 86 -1.08 12.29 -10.00
C GLN A 86 -2.06 12.27 -11.17
N ASP A 87 -1.59 11.76 -12.30
CA ASP A 87 -2.44 11.43 -13.43
C ASP A 87 -2.99 10.00 -13.26
N ILE A 88 -4.29 9.83 -13.40
CA ILE A 88 -4.98 8.55 -13.26
C ILE A 88 -5.91 8.33 -14.45
N VAL A 89 -5.99 7.10 -14.91
CA VAL A 89 -7.04 6.61 -15.82
C VAL A 89 -7.81 5.54 -15.07
N PHE A 90 -9.09 5.78 -14.82
CA PHE A 90 -9.97 4.81 -14.19
C PHE A 90 -10.54 3.89 -15.27
N PRO A 91 -10.40 2.56 -15.15
CA PRO A 91 -10.85 1.65 -16.20
C PRO A 91 -12.39 1.53 -16.29
N ASN A 92 -13.10 1.74 -15.17
CA ASN A 92 -14.54 1.54 -15.08
C ASN A 92 -15.21 2.66 -14.29
N GLU A 93 -16.53 2.77 -14.42
CA GLU A 93 -17.36 3.56 -13.52
C GLU A 93 -17.44 2.91 -12.14
N GLY A 94 -17.76 3.70 -11.14
CA GLY A 94 -17.99 3.25 -9.77
C GLY A 94 -17.24 4.06 -8.73
N GLN A 95 -17.35 3.64 -7.46
CA GLN A 95 -16.63 4.27 -6.37
C GLN A 95 -15.24 3.66 -6.25
N TYR A 96 -14.23 4.52 -6.16
CA TYR A 96 -12.84 4.16 -5.93
C TYR A 96 -12.40 4.57 -4.54
N LEU A 97 -11.65 3.69 -3.88
CA LEU A 97 -11.03 3.87 -2.57
C LEU A 97 -9.57 4.24 -2.79
N PHE A 98 -9.14 5.31 -2.15
CA PHE A 98 -7.76 5.80 -2.17
C PHE A 98 -7.15 5.58 -0.80
N PHE A 99 -5.96 4.99 -0.76
CA PHE A 99 -5.14 4.85 0.44
C PHE A 99 -3.83 5.59 0.22
N PHE A 100 -3.57 6.59 1.06
CA PHE A 100 -2.37 7.40 1.01
C PHE A 100 -1.47 6.99 2.17
N TYR A 101 -0.33 6.41 1.86
CA TYR A 101 0.65 5.98 2.85
C TYR A 101 1.87 6.90 2.79
N PHE A 102 2.25 7.45 3.91
CA PHE A 102 3.41 8.33 4.06
C PHE A 102 3.94 8.32 5.49
N GLN A 103 5.16 8.78 5.69
CA GLN A 103 5.76 8.96 6.99
C GLN A 103 6.11 10.43 7.24
N PRO A 104 5.52 11.09 8.25
CA PRO A 104 5.97 12.39 8.71
C PRO A 104 7.40 12.30 9.27
N LYS A 105 8.24 13.34 9.08
CA LYS A 105 9.61 13.38 9.62
C LYS A 105 9.68 13.22 11.14
N SER A 106 8.63 13.58 11.84
CA SER A 106 8.51 13.46 13.29
C SER A 106 7.28 12.63 13.64
N GLY A 107 7.30 11.33 13.33
CA GLY A 107 6.14 10.49 13.64
C GLY A 107 6.23 9.08 13.09
N THR A 108 5.19 8.31 13.36
CA THR A 108 4.99 6.98 12.80
C THR A 108 4.35 7.07 11.40
N PRO A 109 4.51 6.04 10.55
CA PRO A 109 3.80 5.97 9.28
C PRO A 109 2.29 6.16 9.44
N VAL A 110 1.71 6.87 8.50
CA VAL A 110 0.29 7.23 8.47
C VAL A 110 -0.34 6.66 7.19
N THR A 111 -1.54 6.12 7.33
CA THR A 111 -2.41 5.79 6.20
C THR A 111 -3.68 6.63 6.30
N LEU A 112 -3.97 7.41 5.26
CA LEU A 112 -5.24 8.12 5.12
C LEU A 112 -6.07 7.45 4.02
N ARG A 113 -7.38 7.60 4.13
CA ARG A 113 -8.34 7.07 3.18
C ARG A 113 -9.21 8.18 2.63
N SER A 114 -9.47 8.15 1.32
CA SER A 114 -10.46 8.99 0.66
C SER A 114 -11.24 8.16 -0.37
N THR A 115 -12.33 8.70 -0.89
CA THR A 115 -13.12 8.07 -1.95
C THR A 115 -13.39 9.07 -3.05
N LEU A 116 -13.47 8.58 -4.29
CA LEU A 116 -13.94 9.35 -5.44
C LEU A 116 -14.92 8.49 -6.24
N ASP A 117 -15.94 9.14 -6.75
CA ASP A 117 -16.91 8.55 -7.66
C ASP A 117 -16.50 8.84 -9.11
N VAL A 118 -16.53 7.83 -9.95
CA VAL A 118 -16.18 7.87 -11.37
C VAL A 118 -17.42 7.49 -12.18
N GLY A 119 -17.84 8.34 -13.11
CA GLY A 119 -19.06 8.14 -13.89
C GLY A 119 -20.32 8.16 -13.01
N GLU A 120 -21.30 7.39 -13.40
CA GLU A 120 -22.53 7.20 -12.64
C GLU A 120 -22.35 6.06 -11.63
N VAL A 121 -22.37 6.41 -10.35
CA VAL A 121 -22.35 5.41 -9.26
C VAL A 121 -23.78 4.98 -9.00
N THR A 122 -24.15 3.82 -9.51
CA THR A 122 -25.36 3.13 -9.08
C THR A 122 -25.05 2.34 -7.81
N ASP A 123 -26.02 2.26 -6.87
CA ASP A 123 -25.91 1.48 -5.62
C ASP A 123 -25.80 -0.03 -5.92
N TRP A 124 -24.65 -0.42 -6.44
CA TRP A 124 -24.30 -1.83 -6.58
C TRP A 124 -23.66 -2.29 -5.28
N PHE A 125 -24.24 -3.30 -4.67
CA PHE A 125 -23.50 -4.10 -3.70
C PHE A 125 -22.33 -4.73 -4.45
N ALA A 126 -21.16 -4.11 -4.36
CA ALA A 126 -19.97 -4.66 -4.98
C ALA A 126 -19.71 -6.02 -4.36
N THR A 127 -19.95 -7.06 -5.13
CA THR A 127 -19.61 -8.41 -4.74
C THR A 127 -18.11 -8.56 -5.02
N VAL A 128 -17.32 -8.63 -3.96
CA VAL A 128 -15.89 -8.96 -4.10
C VAL A 128 -15.82 -10.34 -4.73
N SER A 129 -15.25 -10.43 -5.93
CA SER A 129 -15.10 -11.68 -6.66
C SER A 129 -14.19 -12.61 -5.87
N MET A 130 -14.73 -13.71 -5.33
CA MET A 130 -14.01 -14.66 -4.50
C MET A 130 -13.36 -15.75 -5.36
N TYR A 131 -12.18 -15.47 -5.90
CA TYR A 131 -11.34 -16.50 -6.51
C TYR A 131 -10.17 -16.83 -5.58
N PHE A 132 -10.18 -18.04 -5.05
CA PHE A 132 -9.08 -18.60 -4.24
C PHE A 132 -8.17 -19.42 -5.15
N ASP A 133 -7.38 -18.76 -5.98
CA ASP A 133 -6.43 -19.44 -6.85
C ASP A 133 -5.10 -19.66 -6.14
N THR A 134 -4.53 -20.85 -6.31
CA THR A 134 -3.22 -21.21 -5.79
C THR A 134 -2.09 -20.89 -6.78
N GLU A 135 -2.42 -20.57 -8.02
CA GLU A 135 -1.47 -20.20 -9.06
C GLU A 135 -2.01 -19.01 -9.84
N GLN A 136 -1.14 -18.03 -10.04
CA GLN A 136 -1.43 -16.86 -10.86
C GLN A 136 -0.46 -16.81 -12.03
N PHE A 137 -0.98 -16.57 -13.22
CA PHE A 137 -0.16 -16.29 -14.38
C PHE A 137 -0.08 -14.77 -14.54
N THR A 138 1.14 -14.27 -14.62
CA THR A 138 1.37 -12.86 -14.93
C THR A 138 1.66 -12.72 -16.43
N ASP A 139 1.67 -11.49 -16.92
CA ASP A 139 2.11 -11.22 -18.29
C ASP A 139 3.51 -11.82 -18.50
N ASP A 140 3.82 -12.26 -19.72
CA ASP A 140 5.13 -12.77 -20.13
C ASP A 140 5.55 -14.13 -19.53
N ASP A 141 4.67 -15.10 -19.50
CA ASP A 141 5.00 -16.50 -19.23
C ASP A 141 5.55 -16.81 -17.82
N MET A 142 5.35 -15.96 -16.84
CA MET A 142 5.73 -16.24 -15.47
C MET A 142 4.59 -16.93 -14.72
N LYS A 143 4.88 -18.05 -14.06
CA LYS A 143 4.00 -18.70 -13.11
C LYS A 143 4.37 -18.27 -11.71
N VAL A 144 3.38 -17.83 -10.95
CA VAL A 144 3.53 -17.46 -9.55
C VAL A 144 2.58 -18.31 -8.72
N ALA A 145 3.15 -19.14 -7.86
CA ALA A 145 2.39 -19.88 -6.85
C ALA A 145 2.54 -19.17 -5.51
N PHE A 146 1.51 -19.19 -4.68
CA PHE A 146 1.62 -18.70 -3.32
C PHE A 146 1.18 -19.75 -2.30
N THR A 147 1.76 -19.67 -1.12
CA THR A 147 1.40 -20.50 0.02
C THR A 147 1.21 -19.65 1.27
N VAL A 148 0.29 -20.07 2.13
CA VAL A 148 0.01 -19.41 3.40
C VAL A 148 0.15 -20.42 4.54
N VAL A 149 0.88 -20.04 5.59
CA VAL A 149 1.12 -20.89 6.78
C VAL A 149 0.87 -20.06 8.04
N PRO A 150 -0.03 -20.48 8.93
CA PRO A 150 -0.90 -21.67 8.84
C PRO A 150 -2.00 -21.51 7.79
N LYS A 151 -2.50 -22.61 7.22
CA LYS A 151 -3.64 -22.58 6.28
C LYS A 151 -4.93 -22.09 6.93
N ASP A 152 -5.11 -22.36 8.23
CA ASP A 152 -6.20 -21.84 9.05
C ASP A 152 -5.77 -20.49 9.64
N ILE A 153 -5.95 -19.43 8.86
CA ILE A 153 -5.54 -18.08 9.20
C ILE A 153 -6.46 -17.54 10.31
N LYS A 154 -5.86 -17.03 11.37
CA LYS A 154 -6.59 -16.41 12.49
C LYS A 154 -6.20 -14.95 12.65
N GLU A 155 -7.19 -14.14 13.08
CA GLU A 155 -6.91 -12.73 13.42
C GLU A 155 -5.79 -12.61 14.47
N LYS A 156 -4.99 -11.55 14.36
CA LYS A 156 -3.89 -11.20 15.31
C LYS A 156 -2.83 -12.28 15.47
N THR A 157 -2.81 -13.27 14.58
CA THR A 157 -1.81 -14.33 14.56
C THR A 157 -0.84 -14.08 13.41
N GLU A 158 0.45 -14.32 13.67
CA GLU A 158 1.46 -14.25 12.64
C GLU A 158 1.23 -15.32 11.58
N THR A 159 1.25 -14.89 10.34
CA THR A 159 0.99 -15.72 9.16
C THR A 159 2.11 -15.48 8.16
N GLN A 160 2.73 -16.54 7.68
CA GLN A 160 3.71 -16.47 6.61
C GLN A 160 3.00 -16.62 5.27
N VAL A 161 3.28 -15.70 4.36
CA VAL A 161 2.88 -15.76 2.94
C VAL A 161 4.15 -15.89 2.11
N THR A 162 4.21 -16.88 1.24
CA THR A 162 5.37 -17.14 0.37
C THR A 162 4.92 -17.17 -1.08
N PHE A 163 5.58 -16.39 -1.91
CA PHE A 163 5.45 -16.44 -3.37
C PHE A 163 6.62 -17.22 -3.96
N ALA A 164 6.32 -18.11 -4.90
CA ALA A 164 7.30 -18.88 -5.66
C ALA A 164 7.18 -18.56 -7.15
N PHE A 165 8.29 -18.18 -7.76
CA PHE A 165 8.35 -17.69 -9.14
C PHE A 165 9.01 -18.73 -10.03
N ILE A 166 8.32 -19.12 -11.11
CA ILE A 166 8.75 -20.07 -12.10
C ILE A 166 8.57 -19.44 -13.48
N ASP A 167 9.60 -19.51 -14.31
CA ASP A 167 9.54 -19.13 -15.71
C ASP A 167 8.59 -20.08 -16.45
N GLY A 168 7.55 -19.52 -17.09
CA GLY A 168 6.47 -20.31 -17.69
C GLY A 168 6.89 -21.10 -18.91
N GLN A 169 7.94 -20.68 -19.60
CA GLN A 169 8.44 -21.35 -20.82
C GLN A 169 9.42 -22.46 -20.47
N SER A 170 10.41 -22.16 -19.63
CA SER A 170 11.47 -23.09 -19.29
C SER A 170 11.14 -23.99 -18.09
N GLY A 171 10.16 -23.62 -17.26
CA GLY A 171 9.85 -24.28 -16.01
C GLY A 171 10.94 -24.11 -14.93
N GLN A 172 11.91 -23.24 -15.15
CA GLN A 172 13.02 -23.02 -14.22
C GLN A 172 12.64 -21.97 -13.15
N PRO A 173 13.18 -22.09 -11.92
CA PRO A 173 13.00 -21.10 -10.90
C PRO A 173 13.58 -19.73 -11.30
N VAL A 174 12.80 -18.66 -11.15
CA VAL A 174 13.23 -17.27 -11.39
C VAL A 174 14.04 -16.79 -10.19
N LYS A 175 15.30 -16.39 -10.44
CA LYS A 175 16.25 -15.94 -9.39
C LYS A 175 16.77 -14.52 -9.62
N ASP A 176 16.14 -13.79 -10.54
CA ASP A 176 16.57 -12.46 -10.97
C ASP A 176 15.49 -11.41 -10.78
N LEU A 177 14.64 -11.58 -9.75
CA LEU A 177 13.74 -10.52 -9.29
C LEU A 177 14.57 -9.34 -8.80
N GLN A 178 14.19 -8.15 -9.21
CA GLN A 178 14.85 -6.90 -8.83
C GLN A 178 14.28 -6.38 -7.52
N GLY A 179 15.09 -5.62 -6.77
CA GLY A 179 14.60 -4.94 -5.58
C GLY A 179 13.49 -3.93 -5.89
N TYR A 180 12.50 -3.89 -5.01
CA TYR A 180 11.38 -2.96 -5.05
C TYR A 180 11.12 -2.42 -3.65
N LEU A 181 11.02 -1.08 -3.50
CA LEU A 181 10.80 -0.40 -2.21
C LEU A 181 11.71 -0.90 -1.07
N GLN A 182 13.01 -1.14 -1.38
CA GLN A 182 14.06 -1.65 -0.49
C GLN A 182 13.88 -3.09 0.02
N ALA A 183 13.08 -3.89 -0.67
CA ALA A 183 12.85 -5.29 -0.39
C ALA A 183 12.81 -6.11 -1.68
N ALA A 184 12.60 -7.42 -1.59
CA ALA A 184 12.35 -8.27 -2.76
C ALA A 184 10.96 -8.03 -3.37
N GLY A 185 10.03 -7.47 -2.58
CA GLY A 185 8.68 -7.16 -2.97
C GLY A 185 7.89 -6.50 -1.84
N GLU A 186 6.69 -6.05 -2.17
CA GLU A 186 5.73 -5.44 -1.25
C GLU A 186 4.43 -6.25 -1.27
N LEU A 187 3.77 -6.38 -0.13
CA LEU A 187 2.45 -6.99 -0.02
C LEU A 187 1.45 -5.96 0.48
N VAL A 188 0.47 -5.64 -0.33
CA VAL A 188 -0.66 -4.78 0.04
C VAL A 188 -1.84 -5.65 0.43
N MET A 189 -2.50 -5.32 1.54
CA MET A 189 -3.67 -6.03 2.07
C MET A 189 -4.81 -5.06 2.31
N ILE A 190 -5.99 -5.37 1.78
CA ILE A 190 -7.22 -4.60 2.01
C ILE A 190 -8.34 -5.60 2.36
N ASN A 191 -9.09 -5.31 3.45
CA ASN A 191 -10.25 -6.14 3.76
C ASN A 191 -11.42 -5.84 2.81
N ALA A 192 -12.33 -6.79 2.62
CA ALA A 192 -13.46 -6.67 1.71
C ALA A 192 -14.33 -5.43 1.94
N ALA A 193 -14.35 -4.89 3.16
CA ALA A 193 -15.08 -3.66 3.48
C ALA A 193 -14.30 -2.37 3.09
N GLY A 194 -13.07 -2.48 2.58
CA GLY A 194 -12.22 -1.34 2.25
C GLY A 194 -11.84 -0.45 3.45
N LYS A 195 -11.91 -0.99 4.67
CA LYS A 195 -11.64 -0.24 5.91
C LYS A 195 -10.24 -0.46 6.47
N ILE A 196 -9.67 -1.62 6.22
CA ILE A 196 -8.34 -2.02 6.68
C ILE A 196 -7.43 -2.04 5.48
N TYR A 197 -6.32 -1.33 5.61
CA TYR A 197 -5.23 -1.28 4.65
C TYR A 197 -3.91 -1.51 5.38
N LYS A 198 -3.08 -2.35 4.83
CA LYS A 198 -1.69 -2.54 5.28
C LYS A 198 -0.76 -2.74 4.10
N GLN A 199 0.45 -2.22 4.24
CA GLN A 199 1.60 -2.55 3.41
C GLN A 199 2.63 -3.30 4.26
N VAL A 200 3.17 -4.37 3.69
CA VAL A 200 4.17 -5.21 4.35
C VAL A 200 5.27 -5.52 3.34
N PRO A 201 6.48 -5.02 3.55
CA PRO A 201 7.60 -5.39 2.70
C PRO A 201 8.02 -6.83 2.98
N SER A 202 8.62 -7.50 1.97
CA SER A 202 9.11 -8.88 2.13
C SER A 202 10.17 -9.01 3.23
N VAL A 203 10.38 -10.22 3.70
CA VAL A 203 11.44 -10.52 4.69
C VAL A 203 12.82 -10.27 4.08
N GLU A 204 12.99 -10.59 2.81
CA GLU A 204 14.20 -10.35 2.04
C GLU A 204 14.37 -8.87 1.76
N ARG A 205 15.37 -8.24 2.36
CA ARG A 205 15.63 -6.80 2.27
C ARG A 205 16.84 -6.49 1.41
N MET A 206 16.81 -5.33 0.79
CA MET A 206 18.03 -4.74 0.25
C MET A 206 18.95 -4.31 1.39
N PRO A 207 20.30 -4.37 1.21
CA PRO A 207 21.23 -3.80 2.17
C PRO A 207 20.95 -2.32 2.43
N GLU A 208 21.12 -1.87 3.68
CA GLU A 208 20.89 -0.47 4.08
C GLU A 208 21.75 0.53 3.29
N VAL A 209 22.97 0.14 2.94
CA VAL A 209 23.87 0.95 2.14
C VAL A 209 24.12 0.25 0.82
N VAL A 210 23.45 0.69 -0.22
CA VAL A 210 23.68 0.20 -1.58
C VAL A 210 24.33 1.31 -2.38
N ASP A 211 25.55 1.06 -2.87
CA ASP A 211 26.11 1.88 -3.95
C ASP A 211 25.09 1.89 -5.11
N PRO A 212 24.60 3.07 -5.55
CA PRO A 212 23.59 3.14 -6.61
C PRO A 212 23.97 2.37 -7.88
N LYS A 213 25.29 2.23 -8.16
CA LYS A 213 25.80 1.44 -9.28
C LYS A 213 25.67 -0.07 -9.07
N LYS A 214 25.48 -0.52 -7.83
CA LYS A 214 25.32 -1.94 -7.45
C LYS A 214 23.89 -2.31 -7.14
N ALA A 215 23.01 -1.35 -6.88
CA ALA A 215 21.61 -1.58 -6.54
C ALA A 215 20.90 -2.46 -7.58
N ASN A 216 21.16 -2.19 -8.86
CA ASN A 216 20.59 -2.97 -9.98
C ASN A 216 21.20 -4.38 -10.15
N LYS A 217 22.16 -4.78 -9.31
CA LYS A 217 22.80 -6.11 -9.31
C LYS A 217 22.37 -6.97 -8.12
N ILE A 218 21.46 -6.51 -7.30
CA ILE A 218 20.87 -7.27 -6.20
C ILE A 218 19.62 -7.92 -6.74
N PHE A 219 19.63 -9.25 -6.73
CA PHE A 219 18.54 -10.08 -7.21
C PHE A 219 18.00 -10.97 -6.11
N PHE A 220 16.73 -11.31 -6.22
CA PHE A 220 15.97 -12.13 -5.28
C PHE A 220 15.28 -13.29 -5.99
N GLY A 221 14.64 -14.15 -5.22
CA GLY A 221 13.90 -15.30 -5.73
C GLY A 221 14.67 -16.63 -5.58
N PRO A 222 14.04 -17.74 -5.93
CA PRO A 222 12.70 -17.85 -6.50
C PRO A 222 11.59 -17.72 -5.46
N TRP A 223 11.90 -17.65 -4.17
CA TRP A 223 10.92 -17.46 -3.10
C TRP A 223 11.03 -16.05 -2.52
N VAL A 224 9.88 -15.43 -2.28
CA VAL A 224 9.77 -14.16 -1.56
C VAL A 224 8.76 -14.34 -0.43
N ASN A 225 9.20 -14.01 0.79
CA ASN A 225 8.46 -14.30 2.02
C ASN A 225 7.95 -13.01 2.67
N PHE A 226 6.74 -13.07 3.21
CA PHE A 226 6.12 -12.00 3.98
C PHE A 226 5.64 -12.53 5.32
N GLN A 227 5.83 -11.76 6.39
CA GLN A 227 5.25 -12.01 7.70
C GLN A 227 4.13 -11.02 7.94
N VAL A 228 2.90 -11.50 8.03
CA VAL A 228 1.71 -10.67 8.14
C VAL A 228 0.88 -11.05 9.35
N SER A 229 0.13 -10.09 9.87
CA SER A 229 -0.89 -10.32 10.88
C SER A 229 -2.15 -9.56 10.48
N PHE A 230 -3.25 -10.26 10.42
CA PHE A 230 -4.56 -9.71 10.08
C PHE A 230 -5.23 -9.16 11.35
N PRO A 231 -5.62 -7.86 11.40
CA PRO A 231 -6.15 -7.27 12.62
C PRO A 231 -7.54 -7.77 13.01
N GLU A 232 -8.35 -8.20 12.04
CA GLU A 232 -9.74 -8.61 12.21
C GLU A 232 -10.07 -9.83 11.36
N LYS A 233 -11.13 -10.53 11.71
CA LYS A 233 -11.72 -11.61 10.91
C LYS A 233 -12.32 -11.06 9.61
N GLY A 234 -12.42 -11.90 8.61
CA GLY A 234 -13.06 -11.55 7.35
C GLY A 234 -12.23 -11.90 6.12
N ILE A 235 -12.74 -11.47 4.97
CA ILE A 235 -12.09 -11.66 3.69
C ILE A 235 -11.13 -10.49 3.45
N TYR A 236 -9.92 -10.82 2.99
CA TYR A 236 -8.91 -9.86 2.55
C TYR A 236 -8.49 -10.16 1.13
N LYS A 237 -8.42 -9.12 0.31
CA LYS A 237 -7.72 -9.14 -0.97
C LYS A 237 -6.29 -8.68 -0.74
N LEU A 238 -5.36 -9.39 -1.33
CA LEU A 238 -3.93 -9.14 -1.22
C LEU A 238 -3.34 -9.00 -2.61
N TRP A 239 -2.35 -8.11 -2.73
CA TRP A 239 -1.57 -7.94 -3.96
C TRP A 239 -0.09 -8.02 -3.59
N GLY A 240 0.58 -9.05 -4.12
CA GLY A 240 2.03 -9.12 -4.09
C GLY A 240 2.59 -8.30 -5.25
N GLU A 241 3.47 -7.36 -4.95
CA GLU A 241 4.13 -6.50 -5.92
C GLU A 241 5.61 -6.86 -6.02
N PHE A 242 6.05 -7.18 -7.22
CA PHE A 242 7.42 -7.59 -7.49
C PHE A 242 7.93 -6.89 -8.76
N ARG A 243 9.25 -6.84 -8.90
CA ARG A 243 9.87 -6.26 -10.09
C ARG A 243 10.77 -7.28 -10.77
N HIS A 244 10.52 -7.50 -12.06
CA HIS A 244 11.33 -8.38 -12.89
C HIS A 244 11.57 -7.72 -14.25
N ARG A 245 12.82 -7.67 -14.71
CA ARG A 245 13.21 -7.04 -15.99
C ARG A 245 12.63 -5.66 -16.22
N ASN A 246 12.62 -4.84 -15.14
CA ASN A 246 12.04 -3.49 -15.08
C ASN A 246 10.52 -3.39 -15.27
N LYS A 247 9.80 -4.51 -15.25
CA LYS A 247 8.34 -4.55 -15.25
C LYS A 247 7.84 -4.86 -13.84
N MET A 248 6.70 -4.28 -13.47
CA MET A 248 5.99 -4.65 -12.26
C MET A 248 5.16 -5.90 -12.51
N ILE A 249 5.23 -6.82 -11.56
CA ILE A 249 4.42 -8.03 -11.49
C ILE A 249 3.50 -7.85 -10.30
N ILE A 250 2.20 -7.80 -10.53
CA ILE A 250 1.19 -7.66 -9.50
C ILE A 250 0.39 -8.95 -9.42
N VAL A 251 0.47 -9.64 -8.29
CA VAL A 251 -0.17 -10.95 -8.09
C VAL A 251 -1.30 -10.81 -7.07
N PRO A 252 -2.57 -10.76 -7.51
CA PRO A 252 -3.72 -10.69 -6.63
C PRO A 252 -4.07 -12.08 -6.09
N PHE A 253 -4.47 -12.15 -4.83
CA PHE A 253 -5.06 -13.34 -4.23
C PHE A 253 -5.93 -12.97 -3.03
N MET A 254 -6.71 -13.93 -2.55
CA MET A 254 -7.64 -13.71 -1.45
C MET A 254 -7.38 -14.70 -0.32
N VAL A 255 -7.63 -14.25 0.89
CA VAL A 255 -7.60 -15.11 2.08
C VAL A 255 -8.84 -14.87 2.94
N TRP A 256 -9.22 -15.90 3.62
CA TRP A 256 -10.27 -15.84 4.65
C TRP A 256 -9.64 -16.00 6.03
N VAL A 257 -9.80 -14.98 6.86
CA VAL A 257 -9.32 -14.91 8.25
C VAL A 257 -10.48 -15.25 9.18
N LYS A 258 -10.27 -16.26 10.04
CA LYS A 258 -11.27 -16.75 10.99
C LYS A 258 -11.14 -16.13 12.38
#